data_05a1c05bf66ffec251f2502204194783
#
_entry.id   05a1c05bf66ffec251f2502204194783
#
_cell.length_a   1.000
_cell.length_b   1.000
_cell.length_c   1.000
_cell.angle_alpha   90.00
_cell.angle_beta   90.00
_cell.angle_gamma   90.00
#
_symmetry.space_group_name_H-M   'P 1'
#
loop_
_entity.id
_entity.type
_entity.pdbx_description
1 polymer ?
#
loop_
_entity_poly.entity_id
_entity_poly.type
_entity_poly.pdbx_seq_one_letter_code
_entity_poly.pdbx_strand_id
1 'polypeptide(L)'
;MWTGWRYRVAGVGGVAALAALAVFLANLLPLQRVFTTYVPLFWRLDPVVLEGRELYFAMALTAAVVVGCLIPLFKPRPRRILDIVELAHKRVLVAGSVLATLGFFNYSYRLPRATLVMAIGFLFLFVPVWFMSIRRSPAGAMSRTVIVGDDPETMEAMLDATDAPIIGYVAPLRRAIGVERSENVLIADGGRLDRLNNLGGLSRLDEVLVEYDIDTALLAFGAPDRAEFFGALDACYEHGVTVKVHRQHADSVLTSKFGSDELLDVELEPWDTFDHMAKRAFDMLFGSVGLLIATPLLFVIALAIKLDDGGSILYGQERTATFGDTFRIYKFRSMVENVEDAEPVDDEENPYITRVGGVLRTTHLDEIPQLWSILKGDMSVVGPRAVWVDEEFELEAIADDWRKRWFVKPGLTGLAQINDVSSTDPEAKLRYDIEYIRRQSFWFDLQIVTRQLWKVFSDVMSTVRNR
;
A
#
# COMPACT_ATOMS: atom_id res chain seq x y z
N MET A 1 22.80 -10.56 15.15
CA MET A 1 21.58 -9.79 14.95
C MET A 1 20.54 -10.20 15.98
N TRP A 2 19.74 -9.28 16.49
CA TRP A 2 18.65 -9.60 17.41
C TRP A 2 17.51 -10.17 16.57
N THR A 3 17.26 -11.47 16.60
CA THR A 3 16.29 -12.14 15.75
C THR A 3 14.88 -12.16 16.38
N GLY A 4 13.87 -12.06 15.56
CA GLY A 4 12.48 -12.31 15.92
C GLY A 4 11.97 -11.53 17.14
N TRP A 5 11.52 -12.24 18.17
CA TRP A 5 10.90 -11.65 19.36
C TRP A 5 11.87 -10.75 20.16
N ARG A 6 13.17 -11.07 20.18
CA ARG A 6 14.20 -10.26 20.87
C ARG A 6 14.32 -8.88 20.27
N TYR A 7 14.30 -8.77 18.94
CA TYR A 7 14.28 -7.48 18.24
C TYR A 7 13.04 -6.67 18.59
N ARG A 8 11.85 -7.32 18.58
CA ARG A 8 10.59 -6.64 18.94
C ARG A 8 10.62 -6.14 20.38
N VAL A 9 11.07 -6.97 21.33
CA VAL A 9 11.19 -6.56 22.74
C VAL A 9 12.18 -5.42 22.89
N ALA A 10 13.36 -5.50 22.27
CA ALA A 10 14.37 -4.43 22.31
C ALA A 10 13.85 -3.16 21.63
N GLY A 11 13.13 -3.29 20.50
CA GLY A 11 12.51 -2.17 19.80
C GLY A 11 11.49 -1.45 20.68
N VAL A 12 10.49 -2.17 21.18
CA VAL A 12 9.43 -1.59 22.02
C VAL A 12 9.98 -1.07 23.33
N GLY A 13 10.78 -1.85 24.04
CA GLY A 13 11.37 -1.46 25.35
C GLY A 13 12.33 -0.29 25.21
N GLY A 14 13.19 -0.30 24.20
CA GLY A 14 14.12 0.79 23.91
C GLY A 14 13.40 2.09 23.56
N VAL A 15 12.41 2.03 22.66
CA VAL A 15 11.61 3.22 22.30
C VAL A 15 10.84 3.76 23.50
N ALA A 16 10.22 2.90 24.31
CA ALA A 16 9.53 3.34 25.54
C ALA A 16 10.48 4.04 26.51
N ALA A 17 11.67 3.47 26.72
CA ALA A 17 12.69 4.05 27.57
C ALA A 17 13.21 5.39 27.02
N LEU A 18 13.46 5.47 25.70
CA LEU A 18 13.90 6.71 25.06
C LEU A 18 12.83 7.81 25.09
N ALA A 19 11.55 7.44 24.94
CA ALA A 19 10.44 8.39 25.04
C ALA A 19 10.32 8.95 26.46
N ALA A 20 10.42 8.09 27.47
CA ALA A 20 10.46 8.51 28.86
C ALA A 20 11.68 9.40 29.16
N LEU A 21 12.86 9.01 28.69
CA LEU A 21 14.10 9.80 28.81
C LEU A 21 13.98 11.17 28.12
N ALA A 22 13.40 11.22 26.92
CA ALA A 22 13.22 12.47 26.19
C ALA A 22 12.35 13.47 26.97
N VAL A 23 11.23 13.00 27.57
CA VAL A 23 10.38 13.83 28.43
C VAL A 23 11.13 14.23 29.68
N PHE A 24 11.86 13.32 30.33
CA PHE A 24 12.66 13.63 31.52
C PHE A 24 13.71 14.72 31.24
N LEU A 25 14.48 14.58 30.18
CA LEU A 25 15.48 15.56 29.74
C LEU A 25 14.84 16.91 29.40
N ALA A 26 13.74 16.88 28.65
CA ALA A 26 12.98 18.08 28.32
C ALA A 26 12.35 18.78 29.54
N ASN A 27 12.21 18.08 30.64
CA ASN A 27 11.68 18.63 31.91
C ASN A 27 12.75 19.17 32.84
N LEU A 28 14.04 19.03 32.54
CA LEU A 28 15.11 19.56 33.36
C LEU A 28 15.14 21.11 33.31
N LEU A 29 15.08 21.75 34.46
CA LEU A 29 15.05 23.21 34.57
C LEU A 29 16.19 23.94 33.81
N PRO A 30 17.45 23.46 33.81
CA PRO A 30 18.51 24.08 33.03
C PRO A 30 18.23 24.06 31.53
N LEU A 31 17.76 22.93 30.98
CA LEU A 31 17.42 22.78 29.56
C LEU A 31 16.19 23.63 29.20
N GLN A 32 15.19 23.68 30.06
CA GLN A 32 14.02 24.54 29.88
C GLN A 32 14.43 26.02 29.80
N ARG A 33 15.29 26.49 30.70
CA ARG A 33 15.79 27.87 30.68
C ARG A 33 16.57 28.19 29.40
N VAL A 34 17.50 27.31 28.99
CA VAL A 34 18.26 27.49 27.72
C VAL A 34 17.28 27.55 26.56
N PHE A 35 16.36 26.62 26.46
CA PHE A 35 15.39 26.55 25.34
C PHE A 35 14.50 27.81 25.31
N THR A 36 13.92 28.23 26.43
CA THR A 36 13.04 29.40 26.47
C THR A 36 13.80 30.72 26.31
N THR A 37 15.12 30.74 26.53
CA THR A 37 15.94 31.94 26.32
C THR A 37 16.36 32.12 24.86
N TYR A 38 16.73 31.02 24.16
CA TYR A 38 17.37 31.12 22.86
C TYR A 38 16.45 30.76 21.68
N VAL A 39 15.31 30.07 21.91
CA VAL A 39 14.41 29.70 20.79
C VAL A 39 13.34 30.77 20.56
N PRO A 40 13.32 31.44 19.39
CA PRO A 40 12.52 32.66 19.16
C PRO A 40 11.04 32.56 19.45
N LEU A 41 10.39 31.41 19.20
CA LEU A 41 8.97 31.19 19.48
C LEU A 41 8.65 30.98 20.97
N PHE A 42 9.67 30.69 21.79
CA PHE A 42 9.54 30.29 23.19
C PHE A 42 10.13 31.28 24.19
N TRP A 43 10.84 32.33 23.74
CA TRP A 43 11.56 33.31 24.56
C TRP A 43 10.71 34.12 25.53
N ARG A 44 9.38 34.03 25.43
CA ARG A 44 8.43 34.72 26.35
C ARG A 44 7.68 33.77 27.28
N LEU A 45 8.03 32.49 27.25
CA LEU A 45 7.40 31.49 28.10
C LEU A 45 8.23 31.23 29.33
N ASP A 46 7.58 31.23 30.47
CA ASP A 46 8.22 30.81 31.72
C ASP A 46 8.51 29.30 31.65
N PRO A 47 9.66 28.85 32.17
CA PRO A 47 9.97 27.43 32.26
C PRO A 47 8.92 26.72 33.12
N VAL A 48 8.27 25.68 32.58
CA VAL A 48 7.30 24.88 33.31
C VAL A 48 7.86 23.48 33.50
N VAL A 49 8.14 23.13 34.75
CA VAL A 49 8.66 21.84 35.17
C VAL A 49 7.53 21.02 35.79
N LEU A 50 7.31 19.80 35.26
CA LEU A 50 6.36 18.84 35.82
C LEU A 50 7.00 18.12 37.00
N GLU A 51 6.26 17.91 38.08
CA GLU A 51 6.75 17.25 39.28
C GLU A 51 5.91 16.04 39.70
N GLY A 52 6.52 15.10 40.35
CA GLY A 52 5.87 13.95 40.96
C GLY A 52 5.01 13.15 39.97
N ARG A 53 3.72 12.99 40.29
CA ARG A 53 2.78 12.16 39.50
C ARG A 53 2.55 12.69 38.08
N GLU A 54 2.60 13.99 37.88
CA GLU A 54 2.40 14.60 36.56
C GLU A 54 3.54 14.25 35.59
N LEU A 55 4.78 14.26 36.07
CA LEU A 55 5.93 13.87 35.29
C LEU A 55 5.86 12.38 34.88
N TYR A 56 5.55 11.50 35.85
CA TYR A 56 5.42 10.06 35.51
C TYR A 56 4.30 9.78 34.51
N PHE A 57 3.19 10.47 34.68
CA PHE A 57 2.07 10.36 33.75
C PHE A 57 2.46 10.85 32.33
N ALA A 58 3.13 12.01 32.26
CA ALA A 58 3.62 12.56 30.99
C ALA A 58 4.61 11.63 30.31
N MET A 59 5.53 10.98 31.04
CA MET A 59 6.47 9.98 30.52
C MET A 59 5.72 8.75 30.01
N ALA A 60 4.77 8.21 30.77
CA ALA A 60 4.00 7.02 30.39
C ALA A 60 3.12 7.29 29.15
N LEU A 61 2.42 8.42 29.11
CA LEU A 61 1.60 8.82 27.98
C LEU A 61 2.44 8.98 26.71
N THR A 62 3.57 9.69 26.81
CA THR A 62 4.46 9.88 25.67
C THR A 62 5.03 8.56 25.20
N ALA A 63 5.46 7.68 26.10
CA ALA A 63 5.94 6.34 25.73
C ALA A 63 4.88 5.53 25.02
N ALA A 64 3.63 5.52 25.49
CA ALA A 64 2.54 4.79 24.88
C ALA A 64 2.24 5.30 23.46
N VAL A 65 2.15 6.62 23.27
CA VAL A 65 1.88 7.23 21.95
C VAL A 65 3.03 6.99 20.98
N VAL A 66 4.28 7.21 21.44
CA VAL A 66 5.46 7.02 20.58
C VAL A 66 5.62 5.55 20.17
N VAL A 67 5.45 4.60 21.11
CA VAL A 67 5.46 3.16 20.79
C VAL A 67 4.37 2.82 19.79
N GLY A 68 3.14 3.31 19.98
CA GLY A 68 2.04 3.08 19.04
C GLY A 68 2.35 3.62 17.62
N CYS A 69 2.93 4.80 17.52
CA CYS A 69 3.27 5.38 16.21
C CYS A 69 4.48 4.71 15.53
N LEU A 70 5.38 4.07 16.29
CA LEU A 70 6.58 3.42 15.77
C LEU A 70 6.40 1.90 15.51
N ILE A 71 5.18 1.36 15.55
CA ILE A 71 4.89 -0.07 15.27
C ILE A 71 5.58 -0.58 14.00
N PRO A 72 5.60 0.14 12.85
CA PRO A 72 6.26 -0.34 11.65
C PRO A 72 7.77 -0.60 11.79
N LEU A 73 8.44 0.06 12.73
CA LEU A 73 9.86 -0.12 13.00
C LEU A 73 10.16 -1.33 13.89
N PHE A 74 9.16 -1.93 14.52
CA PHE A 74 9.34 -3.11 15.40
C PHE A 74 9.35 -4.44 14.63
N LYS A 75 9.00 -4.43 13.35
CA LYS A 75 9.20 -5.59 12.48
C LYS A 75 10.68 -5.65 12.08
N PRO A 76 11.35 -6.82 12.17
CA PRO A 76 12.75 -6.97 11.75
C PRO A 76 12.85 -7.02 10.23
N ARG A 77 12.77 -5.87 9.58
CA ARG A 77 12.88 -5.76 8.11
C ARG A 77 14.28 -5.30 7.72
N PRO A 78 14.93 -5.89 6.70
CA PRO A 78 16.12 -5.30 6.12
C PRO A 78 15.73 -3.97 5.44
N ARG A 79 16.22 -2.86 5.99
CA ARG A 79 16.01 -1.52 5.43
C ARG A 79 17.36 -0.82 5.31
N ARG A 80 17.50 0.02 4.31
CA ARG A 80 18.65 0.92 4.19
C ARG A 80 18.67 1.89 5.38
N ILE A 81 19.86 2.35 5.76
CA ILE A 81 20.02 3.26 6.91
C ILE A 81 19.17 4.53 6.72
N LEU A 82 19.15 5.07 5.51
CA LEU A 82 18.38 6.28 5.19
C LEU A 82 16.88 6.06 5.34
N ASP A 83 16.36 4.90 4.94
CA ASP A 83 14.94 4.55 5.06
C ASP A 83 14.53 4.45 6.53
N ILE A 84 15.40 3.89 7.39
CA ILE A 84 15.18 3.85 8.84
C ILE A 84 15.08 5.26 9.43
N VAL A 85 16.02 6.14 9.03
CA VAL A 85 16.05 7.53 9.51
C VAL A 85 14.79 8.28 9.07
N GLU A 86 14.45 8.18 7.78
CA GLU A 86 13.27 8.84 7.23
C GLU A 86 11.97 8.38 7.89
N LEU A 87 11.79 7.05 7.98
CA LEU A 87 10.60 6.49 8.62
C LEU A 87 10.52 6.86 10.10
N ALA A 88 11.64 6.78 10.84
CA ALA A 88 11.67 7.18 12.24
C ALA A 88 11.27 8.64 12.42
N HIS A 89 11.77 9.55 11.59
CA HIS A 89 11.41 10.96 11.63
C HIS A 89 9.94 11.20 11.31
N LYS A 90 9.42 10.60 10.23
CA LYS A 90 7.97 10.66 9.89
C LYS A 90 7.10 10.22 11.06
N ARG A 91 7.43 9.09 11.71
CA ARG A 91 6.64 8.54 12.82
C ARG A 91 6.77 9.35 14.11
N VAL A 92 7.92 9.92 14.39
CA VAL A 92 8.10 10.83 15.54
C VAL A 92 7.29 12.12 15.37
N LEU A 93 7.23 12.67 14.14
CA LEU A 93 6.35 13.81 13.84
C LEU A 93 4.86 13.46 14.05
N VAL A 94 4.43 12.30 13.59
CA VAL A 94 3.06 11.82 13.83
C VAL A 94 2.79 11.71 15.33
N ALA A 95 3.70 11.10 16.10
CA ALA A 95 3.57 10.99 17.56
C ALA A 95 3.48 12.36 18.26
N GLY A 96 4.31 13.31 17.81
CA GLY A 96 4.25 14.68 18.31
C GLY A 96 2.92 15.36 18.00
N SER A 97 2.38 15.15 16.80
CA SER A 97 1.07 15.67 16.42
C SER A 97 -0.06 15.05 17.23
N VAL A 98 0.00 13.74 17.48
CA VAL A 98 -0.97 13.04 18.34
C VAL A 98 -0.92 13.59 19.77
N LEU A 99 0.27 13.75 20.35
CA LEU A 99 0.43 14.32 21.71
C LEU A 99 -0.09 15.76 21.79
N ALA A 100 0.19 16.59 20.78
CA ALA A 100 -0.31 17.95 20.71
C ALA A 100 -1.85 17.98 20.63
N THR A 101 -2.44 17.11 19.82
CA THR A 101 -3.90 16.99 19.64
C THR A 101 -4.57 16.50 20.93
N LEU A 102 -4.02 15.46 21.56
CA LEU A 102 -4.52 14.98 22.85
C LEU A 102 -4.51 16.08 23.92
N GLY A 103 -3.41 16.83 24.01
CA GLY A 103 -3.29 17.96 24.94
C GLY A 103 -4.17 19.16 24.58
N PHE A 104 -4.60 19.30 23.34
CA PHE A 104 -5.57 20.30 22.93
C PHE A 104 -6.99 19.94 23.37
N PHE A 105 -7.43 18.70 23.17
CA PHE A 105 -8.79 18.28 23.52
C PHE A 105 -8.97 17.98 25.03
N ASN A 106 -7.90 17.56 25.70
CA ASN A 106 -7.96 17.27 27.14
C ASN A 106 -6.77 17.89 27.85
N TYR A 107 -7.07 18.90 28.67
CA TYR A 107 -6.05 19.67 29.40
C TYR A 107 -5.21 18.81 30.35
N SER A 108 -5.78 17.74 30.92
CA SER A 108 -5.06 16.82 31.81
C SER A 108 -3.95 16.03 31.12
N TYR A 109 -4.01 15.89 29.77
CA TYR A 109 -3.00 15.19 28.95
C TYR A 109 -2.00 16.14 28.32
N ARG A 110 -2.11 17.44 28.66
CA ARG A 110 -1.30 18.47 28.01
C ARG A 110 0.11 18.50 28.54
N LEU A 111 1.08 18.22 27.68
CA LEU A 111 2.48 18.53 27.91
C LEU A 111 2.73 20.04 27.82
N PRO A 112 3.61 20.63 28.68
CA PRO A 112 4.07 22.00 28.48
C PRO A 112 4.67 22.16 27.07
N ARG A 113 4.40 23.28 26.42
CA ARG A 113 4.79 23.51 25.01
C ARG A 113 6.29 23.31 24.78
N ALA A 114 7.11 23.85 25.67
CA ALA A 114 8.57 23.70 25.60
C ALA A 114 8.98 22.23 25.75
N THR A 115 8.39 21.51 26.73
CA THR A 115 8.64 20.09 26.96
C THR A 115 8.27 19.24 25.76
N LEU A 116 7.12 19.50 25.14
CA LEU A 116 6.67 18.76 23.94
C LEU A 116 7.66 18.91 22.78
N VAL A 117 8.04 20.16 22.45
CA VAL A 117 8.95 20.43 21.33
C VAL A 117 10.34 19.87 21.57
N MET A 118 10.89 20.05 22.78
CA MET A 118 12.19 19.48 23.15
C MET A 118 12.17 17.94 23.13
N ALA A 119 11.11 17.32 23.66
CA ALA A 119 10.98 15.85 23.65
C ALA A 119 10.93 15.30 22.23
N ILE A 120 10.19 15.95 21.32
CA ILE A 120 10.20 15.59 19.89
C ILE A 120 11.62 15.74 19.31
N GLY A 121 12.31 16.84 19.59
CA GLY A 121 13.69 17.06 19.14
C GLY A 121 14.65 15.97 19.63
N PHE A 122 14.56 15.55 20.89
CA PHE A 122 15.35 14.42 21.41
C PHE A 122 15.00 13.09 20.72
N LEU A 123 13.71 12.84 20.48
CA LEU A 123 13.27 11.64 19.80
C LEU A 123 13.74 11.57 18.33
N PHE A 124 13.81 12.72 17.64
CA PHE A 124 14.40 12.82 16.31
C PHE A 124 15.85 12.31 16.25
N LEU A 125 16.60 12.52 17.33
CA LEU A 125 17.97 12.07 17.44
C LEU A 125 18.07 10.63 17.95
N PHE A 126 17.35 10.29 18.99
CA PHE A 126 17.53 9.04 19.72
C PHE A 126 16.91 7.84 18.99
N VAL A 127 15.73 8.01 18.38
CA VAL A 127 15.03 6.89 17.75
C VAL A 127 15.77 6.32 16.55
N PRO A 128 16.24 7.12 15.57
CA PRO A 128 17.05 6.60 14.47
C PRO A 128 18.34 5.90 14.95
N VAL A 129 19.07 6.53 15.88
CA VAL A 129 20.31 5.96 16.43
C VAL A 129 20.05 4.61 17.10
N TRP A 130 18.95 4.48 17.85
CA TRP A 130 18.56 3.23 18.46
C TRP A 130 18.31 2.13 17.43
N PHE A 131 17.46 2.41 16.42
CA PHE A 131 17.17 1.41 15.40
C PHE A 131 18.37 1.06 14.53
N MET A 132 19.24 2.01 14.22
CA MET A 132 20.52 1.71 13.57
C MET A 132 21.40 0.79 14.43
N SER A 133 21.42 1.00 15.76
CA SER A 133 22.27 0.22 16.68
C SER A 133 21.81 -1.23 16.81
N ILE A 134 20.49 -1.47 16.96
CA ILE A 134 19.95 -2.82 17.10
C ILE A 134 19.90 -3.59 15.79
N ARG A 135 19.98 -2.89 14.65
CA ARG A 135 19.94 -3.47 13.30
C ARG A 135 21.30 -3.66 12.64
N ARG A 136 22.39 -3.18 13.23
CA ARG A 136 23.72 -3.38 12.66
C ARG A 136 24.00 -4.87 12.47
N SER A 137 24.03 -5.33 11.21
CA SER A 137 24.62 -6.60 10.85
C SER A 137 26.13 -6.48 10.98
N PRO A 138 26.84 -7.53 11.47
CA PRO A 138 28.30 -7.57 11.41
C PRO A 138 28.72 -7.37 9.94
N ALA A 139 29.68 -6.51 9.69
CA ALA A 139 30.26 -6.33 8.37
C ALA A 139 30.78 -7.70 7.89
N GLY A 140 30.23 -8.22 6.77
CA GLY A 140 30.58 -9.52 6.21
C GLY A 140 29.56 -10.65 6.43
N ALA A 141 28.38 -10.39 6.98
CA ALA A 141 27.31 -11.37 6.96
C ALA A 141 26.87 -11.64 5.51
N MET A 142 27.03 -12.89 5.05
CA MET A 142 26.49 -13.31 3.76
C MET A 142 24.96 -13.13 3.75
N SER A 143 24.41 -12.58 2.66
CA SER A 143 22.97 -12.44 2.45
C SER A 143 22.30 -13.82 2.58
N ARG A 144 21.29 -13.91 3.42
CA ARG A 144 20.50 -15.13 3.62
C ARG A 144 19.40 -15.17 2.60
N THR A 145 19.50 -16.11 1.69
CA THR A 145 18.59 -16.22 0.55
C THR A 145 17.69 -17.45 0.70
N VAL A 146 16.41 -17.29 0.36
CA VAL A 146 15.42 -18.37 0.28
C VAL A 146 14.84 -18.40 -1.13
N ILE A 147 14.50 -19.59 -1.64
CA ILE A 147 13.72 -19.75 -2.87
C ILE A 147 12.25 -19.97 -2.49
N VAL A 148 11.34 -19.31 -3.16
CA VAL A 148 9.88 -19.39 -2.91
C VAL A 148 9.18 -19.63 -4.23
N GLY A 149 8.44 -20.73 -4.37
CA GLY A 149 7.71 -20.99 -5.61
C GLY A 149 7.21 -22.41 -5.77
N ASP A 150 6.65 -22.69 -6.93
CA ASP A 150 6.03 -23.97 -7.29
C ASP A 150 6.62 -24.59 -8.57
N ASP A 151 7.58 -23.93 -9.21
CA ASP A 151 8.20 -24.38 -10.45
C ASP A 151 9.63 -24.84 -10.26
N PRO A 152 9.89 -26.16 -10.28
CA PRO A 152 11.24 -26.72 -10.09
C PRO A 152 12.26 -26.29 -11.14
N GLU A 153 11.84 -26.07 -12.39
CA GLU A 153 12.76 -25.68 -13.46
C GLU A 153 13.28 -24.26 -13.22
N THR A 154 12.38 -23.35 -12.88
CA THR A 154 12.75 -21.96 -12.54
C THR A 154 13.56 -21.93 -11.21
N MET A 155 13.23 -22.78 -10.24
CA MET A 155 14.02 -22.89 -9.00
C MET A 155 15.45 -23.31 -9.28
N GLU A 156 15.69 -24.32 -10.12
CA GLU A 156 17.04 -24.75 -10.52
C GLU A 156 17.78 -23.68 -11.32
N ALA A 157 17.11 -23.03 -12.27
CA ALA A 157 17.69 -21.92 -13.02
C ALA A 157 18.15 -20.78 -12.09
N MET A 158 17.37 -20.46 -11.06
CA MET A 158 17.75 -19.46 -10.06
C MET A 158 18.91 -19.90 -9.16
N LEU A 159 19.01 -21.22 -8.89
CA LEU A 159 20.16 -21.80 -8.17
C LEU A 159 21.46 -21.64 -8.95
N ASP A 160 21.37 -21.78 -10.28
CA ASP A 160 22.54 -21.63 -11.15
C ASP A 160 22.91 -20.16 -11.40
N ALA A 161 21.92 -19.26 -11.35
CA ALA A 161 22.09 -17.83 -11.55
C ALA A 161 22.58 -17.07 -10.29
N THR A 162 22.73 -17.75 -9.12
CA THR A 162 23.13 -17.08 -7.88
C THR A 162 24.31 -17.76 -7.21
N ASP A 163 25.29 -16.96 -6.76
CA ASP A 163 26.38 -17.39 -5.90
C ASP A 163 26.05 -17.23 -4.40
N ALA A 164 24.89 -16.66 -4.07
CA ALA A 164 24.48 -16.43 -2.69
C ALA A 164 24.16 -17.75 -1.97
N PRO A 165 24.50 -17.90 -0.68
CA PRO A 165 24.17 -19.09 0.08
C PRO A 165 22.64 -19.17 0.28
N ILE A 166 22.04 -20.25 -0.24
CA ILE A 166 20.61 -20.52 -0.12
C ILE A 166 20.37 -21.39 1.11
N ILE A 167 19.48 -20.92 2.01
CA ILE A 167 19.17 -21.59 3.27
C ILE A 167 18.22 -22.78 3.03
N GLY A 168 17.30 -22.63 2.10
CA GLY A 168 16.29 -23.62 1.78
C GLY A 168 15.25 -23.07 0.82
N TYR A 169 14.16 -23.81 0.67
CA TYR A 169 13.04 -23.37 -0.19
C TYR A 169 11.69 -23.48 0.53
N VAL A 170 10.72 -22.68 0.06
CA VAL A 170 9.31 -22.66 0.48
C VAL A 170 8.47 -22.95 -0.76
N ALA A 171 7.61 -23.97 -0.70
CA ALA A 171 6.77 -24.35 -1.83
C ALA A 171 5.31 -24.59 -1.37
N PRO A 172 4.29 -24.36 -2.24
CA PRO A 172 2.91 -24.64 -1.91
C PRO A 172 2.72 -26.12 -1.60
N LEU A 173 1.98 -26.43 -0.54
CA LEU A 173 1.54 -27.79 -0.24
C LEU A 173 0.56 -28.22 -1.33
N ARG A 174 1.00 -28.90 -2.36
CA ARG A 174 0.11 -29.53 -3.33
C ARG A 174 -0.73 -30.58 -2.60
N ARG A 175 -1.99 -30.26 -2.38
CA ARG A 175 -3.02 -31.25 -2.05
C ARG A 175 -3.18 -32.14 -3.29
N ALA A 176 -2.52 -33.30 -3.27
CA ALA A 176 -2.75 -34.33 -4.27
C ALA A 176 -4.21 -34.77 -4.20
N ILE A 177 -5.03 -34.30 -5.12
CA ILE A 177 -6.34 -34.87 -5.38
C ILE A 177 -6.08 -36.25 -5.99
N GLY A 178 -6.14 -37.29 -5.16
CA GLY A 178 -6.32 -38.68 -5.60
C GLY A 178 -5.04 -39.49 -5.88
N VAL A 179 -3.85 -39.14 -5.37
CA VAL A 179 -2.70 -40.06 -5.39
C VAL A 179 -2.16 -40.20 -3.95
N GLU A 180 -2.24 -41.41 -3.45
CA GLU A 180 -1.68 -41.78 -2.15
C GLU A 180 -0.17 -41.57 -2.13
N ARG A 181 0.29 -40.93 -1.04
CA ARG A 181 1.66 -40.87 -0.54
C ARG A 181 2.79 -40.71 -1.56
N SER A 182 3.22 -39.48 -1.72
CA SER A 182 4.66 -39.25 -1.69
C SER A 182 4.90 -37.88 -1.05
N GLU A 183 5.41 -37.86 0.16
CA GLU A 183 6.16 -36.76 0.72
C GLU A 183 7.30 -36.49 -0.25
N ASN A 184 7.41 -35.28 -0.76
CA ASN A 184 8.39 -34.84 -1.75
C ASN A 184 8.09 -35.20 -3.22
N VAL A 185 7.18 -34.48 -3.86
CA VAL A 185 7.07 -34.46 -5.32
C VAL A 185 7.49 -33.08 -5.85
N LEU A 186 8.74 -32.76 -5.66
CA LEU A 186 9.53 -31.81 -6.46
C LEU A 186 10.91 -32.48 -6.72
N ILE A 187 10.91 -33.71 -7.25
CA ILE A 187 12.16 -34.38 -7.58
C ILE A 187 12.23 -34.51 -9.10
N ALA A 188 12.92 -33.56 -9.72
CA ALA A 188 13.69 -33.87 -10.89
C ALA A 188 14.96 -34.60 -10.42
N ASP A 189 15.20 -35.76 -10.96
CA ASP A 189 16.23 -36.72 -10.61
C ASP A 189 17.61 -36.04 -10.38
N GLY A 190 18.07 -35.89 -9.13
CA GLY A 190 19.44 -35.56 -8.80
C GLY A 190 19.89 -34.10 -8.88
N GLY A 191 18.96 -33.13 -8.95
CA GLY A 191 19.25 -31.70 -9.03
C GLY A 191 19.84 -31.06 -7.75
N ARG A 192 20.34 -29.82 -7.85
CA ARG A 192 20.84 -29.03 -6.69
C ARG A 192 19.74 -28.74 -5.67
N LEU A 193 18.47 -28.69 -6.13
CA LEU A 193 17.30 -28.47 -5.32
C LEU A 193 17.09 -29.55 -4.26
N ASP A 194 17.38 -30.81 -4.58
CA ASP A 194 17.25 -31.95 -3.64
C ASP A 194 18.16 -31.86 -2.42
N ARG A 195 19.17 -31.02 -2.47
CA ARG A 195 20.12 -30.80 -1.34
C ARG A 195 19.66 -29.70 -0.41
N LEU A 196 18.59 -28.95 -0.78
CA LEU A 196 18.06 -27.86 0.00
C LEU A 196 16.98 -28.35 0.96
N ASN A 197 16.94 -27.76 2.14
CA ASN A 197 15.90 -28.05 3.12
C ASN A 197 14.57 -27.38 2.69
N ASN A 198 13.48 -28.14 2.73
CA ASN A 198 12.14 -27.58 2.66
C ASN A 198 11.80 -26.91 4.00
N LEU A 199 11.58 -25.60 3.98
CA LEU A 199 11.27 -24.78 5.16
C LEU A 199 9.78 -24.70 5.46
N GLY A 200 8.93 -25.20 4.56
CA GLY A 200 7.47 -25.25 4.75
C GLY A 200 6.66 -24.81 3.54
N GLY A 201 5.35 -24.70 3.73
CA GLY A 201 4.40 -24.20 2.73
C GLY A 201 4.33 -22.68 2.68
N LEU A 202 3.73 -22.12 1.60
CA LEU A 202 3.53 -20.67 1.42
C LEU A 202 2.78 -20.02 2.59
N SER A 203 1.86 -20.73 3.24
CA SER A 203 1.13 -20.25 4.41
C SER A 203 2.02 -19.94 5.63
N ARG A 204 3.25 -20.48 5.65
CA ARG A 204 4.24 -20.22 6.70
C ARG A 204 5.35 -19.27 6.25
N LEU A 205 5.21 -18.67 5.07
CA LEU A 205 6.27 -17.81 4.52
C LEU A 205 6.63 -16.68 5.48
N ASP A 206 5.65 -16.01 6.08
CA ASP A 206 5.88 -14.97 7.09
C ASP A 206 6.74 -15.44 8.27
N GLU A 207 6.45 -16.64 8.77
CA GLU A 207 7.21 -17.25 9.85
C GLU A 207 8.65 -17.55 9.41
N VAL A 208 8.82 -18.13 8.22
CA VAL A 208 10.14 -18.49 7.65
C VAL A 208 10.99 -17.24 7.43
N LEU A 209 10.43 -16.17 6.86
CA LEU A 209 11.15 -14.92 6.63
C LEU A 209 11.70 -14.33 7.93
N VAL A 210 10.95 -14.44 9.02
CA VAL A 210 11.35 -13.93 10.34
C VAL A 210 12.26 -14.89 11.10
N GLU A 211 11.97 -16.21 11.10
CA GLU A 211 12.70 -17.22 11.85
C GLU A 211 14.13 -17.37 11.35
N TYR A 212 14.30 -17.40 10.03
CA TYR A 212 15.60 -17.55 9.40
C TYR A 212 16.30 -16.23 9.09
N ASP A 213 15.66 -15.08 9.41
CA ASP A 213 16.21 -13.73 9.18
C ASP A 213 16.62 -13.52 7.71
N ILE A 214 15.67 -13.79 6.81
CA ILE A 214 15.90 -13.77 5.35
C ILE A 214 16.11 -12.33 4.86
N ASP A 215 17.15 -12.13 4.06
CA ASP A 215 17.47 -10.85 3.43
C ASP A 215 16.95 -10.77 1.98
N THR A 216 16.95 -11.92 1.27
CA THR A 216 16.57 -12.01 -0.14
C THR A 216 15.69 -13.23 -0.39
N ALA A 217 14.62 -13.04 -1.14
CA ALA A 217 13.75 -14.10 -1.63
C ALA A 217 13.80 -14.16 -3.17
N LEU A 218 14.01 -15.36 -3.70
CA LEU A 218 13.96 -15.65 -5.12
C LEU A 218 12.59 -16.26 -5.42
N LEU A 219 11.73 -15.56 -6.18
CA LEU A 219 10.39 -16.02 -6.50
C LEU A 219 10.42 -16.85 -7.81
N ALA A 220 10.15 -18.15 -7.68
CA ALA A 220 10.18 -19.14 -8.74
C ALA A 220 8.80 -19.79 -8.93
N PHE A 221 7.87 -19.07 -9.53
CA PHE A 221 6.52 -19.54 -9.83
C PHE A 221 6.37 -19.80 -11.32
N GLY A 222 5.74 -20.92 -11.70
CA GLY A 222 5.46 -21.24 -13.10
C GLY A 222 4.41 -20.33 -13.74
N ALA A 223 3.58 -19.69 -12.93
CA ALA A 223 2.62 -18.69 -13.36
C ALA A 223 2.67 -17.48 -12.41
N PRO A 224 3.50 -16.47 -12.72
CA PRO A 224 3.71 -15.30 -11.85
C PRO A 224 2.51 -14.33 -11.81
N ASP A 225 1.42 -14.66 -12.47
CA ASP A 225 0.14 -13.95 -12.47
C ASP A 225 -0.87 -14.49 -11.47
N ARG A 226 -0.52 -15.51 -10.66
CA ARG A 226 -1.41 -16.12 -9.69
C ARG A 226 -1.35 -15.44 -8.32
N ALA A 227 -2.46 -15.58 -7.56
CA ALA A 227 -2.55 -15.06 -6.21
C ALA A 227 -1.43 -15.54 -5.27
N GLU A 228 -0.90 -16.74 -5.50
CA GLU A 228 0.22 -17.31 -4.73
C GLU A 228 1.53 -16.53 -4.92
N PHE A 229 1.85 -16.14 -6.17
CA PHE A 229 3.01 -15.29 -6.46
C PHE A 229 2.87 -13.92 -5.78
N PHE A 230 1.71 -13.27 -5.96
CA PHE A 230 1.47 -11.95 -5.37
C PHE A 230 1.38 -12.00 -3.85
N GLY A 231 0.82 -13.09 -3.28
CA GLY A 231 0.82 -13.30 -1.83
C GLY A 231 2.23 -13.48 -1.27
N ALA A 232 3.11 -14.21 -1.97
CA ALA A 232 4.51 -14.35 -1.59
C ALA A 232 5.27 -13.01 -1.74
N LEU A 233 4.98 -12.25 -2.78
CA LEU A 233 5.55 -10.93 -3.01
C LEU A 233 5.15 -9.97 -1.89
N ASP A 234 3.86 -9.90 -1.53
CA ASP A 234 3.34 -9.07 -0.44
C ASP A 234 3.99 -9.44 0.90
N ALA A 235 4.06 -10.73 1.23
CA ALA A 235 4.74 -11.20 2.44
C ALA A 235 6.22 -10.76 2.48
N CYS A 236 6.94 -10.85 1.36
CA CYS A 236 8.32 -10.38 1.27
C CYS A 236 8.41 -8.87 1.47
N TYR A 237 7.51 -8.10 0.87
CA TYR A 237 7.47 -6.64 1.06
C TYR A 237 7.09 -6.25 2.48
N GLU A 238 6.08 -6.92 3.05
CA GLU A 238 5.70 -6.69 4.44
C GLU A 238 6.86 -6.91 5.42
N HIS A 239 7.75 -7.87 5.13
CA HIS A 239 8.95 -8.15 5.94
C HIS A 239 10.19 -7.38 5.47
N GLY A 240 10.11 -6.60 4.38
CA GLY A 240 11.20 -5.81 3.81
C GLY A 240 12.35 -6.69 3.30
N VAL A 241 12.01 -7.87 2.81
CA VAL A 241 12.92 -8.79 2.14
C VAL A 241 13.06 -8.36 0.69
N THR A 242 14.31 -8.29 0.19
CA THR A 242 14.56 -8.00 -1.22
C THR A 242 14.05 -9.15 -2.07
N VAL A 243 13.24 -8.84 -3.07
CA VAL A 243 12.69 -9.86 -3.96
C VAL A 243 13.41 -9.82 -5.29
N LYS A 244 13.78 -11.01 -5.78
CA LYS A 244 14.32 -11.19 -7.13
C LYS A 244 13.49 -12.21 -7.89
N VAL A 245 13.35 -11.97 -9.20
CA VAL A 245 12.70 -12.89 -10.14
C VAL A 245 13.66 -13.26 -11.26
N HIS A 246 13.43 -14.40 -11.87
CA HIS A 246 14.19 -14.80 -13.06
C HIS A 246 13.79 -13.91 -14.25
N ARG A 247 14.74 -13.60 -15.11
CA ARG A 247 14.54 -12.72 -16.28
C ARG A 247 13.38 -13.13 -17.18
N GLN A 248 13.08 -14.42 -17.25
CA GLN A 248 11.93 -14.94 -18.02
C GLN A 248 10.58 -14.39 -17.53
N HIS A 249 10.49 -13.96 -16.27
CA HIS A 249 9.28 -13.41 -15.66
C HIS A 249 9.35 -11.88 -15.44
N ALA A 250 10.33 -11.21 -16.07
CA ALA A 250 10.51 -9.75 -15.94
C ALA A 250 9.28 -8.95 -16.40
N ASP A 251 8.57 -9.48 -17.39
CA ASP A 251 7.41 -8.82 -18.01
C ASP A 251 6.16 -8.85 -17.11
N SER A 252 6.11 -9.79 -16.16
CA SER A 252 4.98 -9.92 -15.24
C SER A 252 5.10 -9.07 -13.99
N VAL A 253 6.25 -8.41 -13.74
CA VAL A 253 6.53 -7.64 -12.53
C VAL A 253 7.24 -6.33 -12.84
N LEU A 254 7.21 -5.40 -11.89
CA LEU A 254 8.01 -4.17 -11.98
C LEU A 254 9.45 -4.49 -11.58
N THR A 255 10.34 -4.53 -12.57
CA THR A 255 11.77 -4.82 -12.35
C THR A 255 12.64 -3.62 -12.61
N SER A 256 13.83 -3.60 -11.99
CA SER A 256 14.86 -2.63 -12.32
C SER A 256 15.36 -2.87 -13.76
N LYS A 257 15.35 -1.82 -14.58
CA LYS A 257 15.81 -1.90 -15.98
C LYS A 257 17.34 -2.00 -16.13
N PHE A 258 18.09 -2.02 -15.05
CA PHE A 258 19.56 -2.01 -15.04
C PHE A 258 20.11 -3.34 -14.51
N GLY A 259 20.47 -4.24 -15.43
CA GLY A 259 21.23 -5.44 -15.12
C GLY A 259 21.35 -6.35 -16.34
N SER A 260 22.57 -6.79 -16.64
CA SER A 260 22.84 -7.92 -17.53
C SER A 260 22.60 -9.27 -16.84
N ASP A 261 22.17 -9.24 -15.59
CA ASP A 261 22.04 -10.39 -14.71
C ASP A 261 20.78 -11.20 -15.02
N GLU A 262 20.83 -12.49 -14.81
CA GLU A 262 19.70 -13.41 -14.98
C GLU A 262 18.63 -13.22 -13.91
N LEU A 263 19.01 -12.66 -12.74
CA LEU A 263 18.12 -12.34 -11.64
C LEU A 263 17.90 -10.83 -11.57
N LEU A 264 16.63 -10.41 -11.62
CA LEU A 264 16.22 -9.02 -11.60
C LEU A 264 15.55 -8.66 -10.26
N ASP A 265 15.92 -7.51 -9.71
CA ASP A 265 15.28 -6.97 -8.52
C ASP A 265 13.87 -6.45 -8.85
N VAL A 266 12.89 -6.77 -8.01
CA VAL A 266 11.54 -6.25 -8.13
C VAL A 266 11.46 -4.87 -7.47
N GLU A 267 11.12 -3.84 -8.27
CA GLU A 267 11.08 -2.43 -7.85
C GLU A 267 9.68 -2.02 -7.37
N LEU A 268 9.21 -2.56 -6.29
CA LEU A 268 8.05 -2.00 -5.61
C LEU A 268 8.47 -1.43 -4.26
N GLU A 269 8.18 -0.14 -4.03
CA GLU A 269 8.33 0.41 -2.69
C GLU A 269 7.30 -0.25 -1.77
N PRO A 270 7.73 -0.95 -0.71
CA PRO A 270 6.80 -1.58 0.20
C PRO A 270 6.05 -0.51 1.01
N TRP A 271 4.73 -0.53 0.91
CA TRP A 271 3.88 0.25 1.78
C TRP A 271 3.92 -0.30 3.20
N ASP A 272 4.13 0.56 4.17
CA ASP A 272 3.98 0.21 5.56
C ASP A 272 2.51 -0.08 5.89
N THR A 273 2.25 -0.95 6.87
CA THR A 273 0.90 -1.20 7.40
C THR A 273 0.16 0.11 7.74
N PHE A 274 0.89 1.14 8.20
CA PHE A 274 0.29 2.45 8.47
C PHE A 274 -0.14 3.18 7.19
N ASP A 275 0.62 3.08 6.12
CA ASP A 275 0.26 3.70 4.84
C ASP A 275 -0.98 3.02 4.25
N HIS A 276 -1.07 1.68 4.32
CA HIS A 276 -2.29 0.94 3.99
C HIS A 276 -3.49 1.37 4.85
N MET A 277 -3.29 1.50 6.18
CA MET A 277 -4.35 1.99 7.08
C MET A 277 -4.75 3.43 6.76
N ALA A 278 -3.80 4.31 6.51
CA ALA A 278 -4.06 5.71 6.18
C ALA A 278 -4.82 5.83 4.85
N LYS A 279 -4.39 5.07 3.83
CA LYS A 279 -5.11 4.99 2.55
C LYS A 279 -6.52 4.44 2.75
N ARG A 280 -6.68 3.35 3.50
CA ARG A 280 -8.00 2.78 3.77
C ARG A 280 -8.91 3.73 4.54
N ALA A 281 -8.38 4.44 5.54
CA ALA A 281 -9.13 5.45 6.27
C ALA A 281 -9.56 6.61 5.35
N PHE A 282 -8.68 7.05 4.46
CA PHE A 282 -8.99 8.05 3.43
C PHE A 282 -10.09 7.55 2.49
N ASP A 283 -9.98 6.34 1.96
CA ASP A 283 -10.97 5.72 1.08
C ASP A 283 -12.35 5.62 1.76
N MET A 284 -12.37 5.17 3.02
CA MET A 284 -13.62 5.07 3.80
C MET A 284 -14.22 6.43 4.08
N LEU A 285 -13.41 7.43 4.46
CA LEU A 285 -13.88 8.79 4.70
C LEU A 285 -14.46 9.40 3.43
N PHE A 286 -13.71 9.32 2.33
CA PHE A 286 -14.13 9.85 1.04
C PHE A 286 -15.42 9.18 0.53
N GLY A 287 -15.48 7.85 0.57
CA GLY A 287 -16.65 7.07 0.17
C GLY A 287 -17.88 7.39 1.03
N SER A 288 -17.71 7.48 2.36
CA SER A 288 -18.81 7.77 3.30
C SER A 288 -19.35 9.19 3.11
N VAL A 289 -18.46 10.18 3.07
CA VAL A 289 -18.83 11.58 2.86
C VAL A 289 -19.45 11.77 1.48
N GLY A 290 -18.84 11.17 0.45
CA GLY A 290 -19.35 11.22 -0.92
C GLY A 290 -20.76 10.63 -1.04
N LEU A 291 -21.03 9.44 -0.48
CA LEU A 291 -22.37 8.84 -0.47
C LEU A 291 -23.37 9.68 0.32
N LEU A 292 -22.97 10.20 1.49
CA LEU A 292 -23.85 11.03 2.31
C LEU A 292 -24.33 12.27 1.53
N ILE A 293 -23.38 12.96 0.88
CA ILE A 293 -23.68 14.16 0.07
C ILE A 293 -24.51 13.78 -1.17
N ALA A 294 -24.18 12.65 -1.82
CA ALA A 294 -24.87 12.22 -3.03
C ALA A 294 -26.26 11.60 -2.74
N THR A 295 -26.58 11.19 -1.51
CA THR A 295 -27.83 10.49 -1.19
C THR A 295 -29.10 11.16 -1.77
N PRO A 296 -29.36 12.47 -1.59
CA PRO A 296 -30.54 13.07 -2.18
C PRO A 296 -30.55 13.01 -3.72
N LEU A 297 -29.38 13.17 -4.35
CA LEU A 297 -29.22 13.06 -5.80
C LEU A 297 -29.45 11.64 -6.29
N LEU A 298 -29.00 10.62 -5.55
CA LEU A 298 -29.23 9.19 -5.87
C LEU A 298 -30.73 8.87 -5.97
N PHE A 299 -31.57 9.43 -5.08
CA PHE A 299 -33.03 9.26 -5.13
C PHE A 299 -33.61 9.92 -6.37
N VAL A 300 -33.17 11.13 -6.71
CA VAL A 300 -33.64 11.86 -7.89
C VAL A 300 -33.28 11.10 -9.17
N ILE A 301 -32.03 10.63 -9.28
CA ILE A 301 -31.57 9.86 -10.43
C ILE A 301 -32.33 8.53 -10.54
N ALA A 302 -32.50 7.80 -9.44
CA ALA A 302 -33.26 6.55 -9.43
C ALA A 302 -34.71 6.75 -9.91
N LEU A 303 -35.38 7.82 -9.45
CA LEU A 303 -36.72 8.17 -9.89
C LEU A 303 -36.73 8.55 -11.37
N ALA A 304 -35.75 9.35 -11.82
CA ALA A 304 -35.64 9.76 -13.23
C ALA A 304 -35.50 8.54 -14.17
N ILE A 305 -34.61 7.57 -13.82
CA ILE A 305 -34.45 6.33 -14.59
C ILE A 305 -35.78 5.56 -14.65
N LYS A 306 -36.46 5.43 -13.49
CA LYS A 306 -37.77 4.74 -13.44
C LYS A 306 -38.87 5.41 -14.25
N LEU A 307 -38.83 6.72 -14.40
CA LEU A 307 -39.80 7.48 -15.20
C LEU A 307 -39.43 7.53 -16.71
N ASP A 308 -38.15 7.33 -17.05
CA ASP A 308 -37.68 7.35 -18.44
C ASP A 308 -38.10 6.09 -19.21
N ASP A 309 -37.77 4.90 -18.67
CA ASP A 309 -38.07 3.63 -19.35
C ASP A 309 -38.54 2.48 -18.43
N GLY A 310 -38.65 2.72 -17.13
CA GLY A 310 -39.19 1.76 -16.15
C GLY A 310 -38.27 0.59 -15.78
N GLY A 311 -37.10 0.42 -16.40
CA GLY A 311 -36.21 -0.69 -16.18
C GLY A 311 -35.43 -0.66 -14.85
N SER A 312 -34.37 -1.45 -14.74
CA SER A 312 -33.50 -1.50 -13.54
C SER A 312 -32.79 -0.18 -13.28
N ILE A 313 -32.61 0.19 -12.01
CA ILE A 313 -31.93 1.45 -11.63
C ILE A 313 -30.42 1.32 -11.78
N LEU A 314 -29.89 0.14 -11.41
CA LEU A 314 -28.47 -0.14 -11.39
C LEU A 314 -28.13 -1.19 -12.46
N TYR A 315 -26.99 -1.01 -13.06
CA TYR A 315 -26.30 -1.95 -13.92
C TYR A 315 -25.03 -2.44 -13.21
N GLY A 316 -24.80 -3.75 -13.20
CA GLY A 316 -23.63 -4.39 -12.57
C GLY A 316 -22.75 -5.04 -13.61
N GLN A 317 -21.44 -4.78 -13.57
CA GLN A 317 -20.46 -5.34 -14.49
C GLN A 317 -19.26 -5.89 -13.73
N GLU A 318 -18.72 -7.03 -14.19
CA GLU A 318 -17.50 -7.61 -13.63
C GLU A 318 -16.26 -6.88 -14.17
N ARG A 319 -15.34 -6.59 -13.27
CA ARG A 319 -14.08 -5.88 -13.54
C ARG A 319 -12.92 -6.60 -12.89
N THR A 320 -11.74 -6.44 -13.47
CA THR A 320 -10.50 -6.97 -12.90
C THR A 320 -10.06 -6.15 -11.70
N ALA A 321 -9.75 -6.85 -10.62
CA ALA A 321 -9.24 -6.34 -9.35
C ALA A 321 -7.72 -6.53 -9.21
N THR A 322 -7.20 -6.35 -7.99
CA THR A 322 -5.83 -6.70 -7.62
C THR A 322 -5.59 -8.20 -7.84
N PHE A 323 -4.38 -8.51 -8.30
CA PHE A 323 -3.88 -9.88 -8.51
C PHE A 323 -4.68 -10.71 -9.53
N GLY A 324 -5.42 -10.05 -10.44
CA GLY A 324 -6.24 -10.72 -11.43
C GLY A 324 -7.57 -11.26 -10.91
N ASP A 325 -7.90 -11.02 -9.63
CA ASP A 325 -9.23 -11.30 -9.09
C ASP A 325 -10.31 -10.49 -9.80
N THR A 326 -11.57 -10.87 -9.65
CA THR A 326 -12.69 -10.13 -10.22
C THR A 326 -13.63 -9.61 -9.14
N PHE A 327 -14.23 -8.47 -9.41
CA PHE A 327 -15.26 -7.90 -8.55
C PHE A 327 -16.35 -7.23 -9.38
N ARG A 328 -17.53 -7.05 -8.78
CA ARG A 328 -18.67 -6.44 -9.45
C ARG A 328 -18.82 -4.98 -9.07
N ILE A 329 -18.69 -4.10 -10.09
CA ILE A 329 -19.00 -2.68 -9.93
C ILE A 329 -20.47 -2.43 -10.25
N TYR A 330 -21.03 -1.37 -9.65
CA TYR A 330 -22.37 -0.90 -9.93
C TYR A 330 -22.32 0.52 -10.47
N LYS A 331 -23.10 0.75 -11.53
CA LYS A 331 -23.35 2.07 -12.13
C LYS A 331 -24.84 2.31 -12.22
N PHE A 332 -25.27 3.56 -12.31
CA PHE A 332 -26.62 3.81 -12.77
C PHE A 332 -26.78 3.37 -14.21
N ARG A 333 -27.91 2.75 -14.50
CA ARG A 333 -28.20 2.32 -15.86
C ARG A 333 -28.41 3.53 -16.76
N SER A 334 -27.68 3.59 -17.84
CA SER A 334 -27.70 4.67 -18.84
C SER A 334 -28.13 4.20 -20.24
N MET A 335 -28.36 2.90 -20.42
CA MET A 335 -28.76 2.28 -21.69
C MET A 335 -30.01 1.42 -21.49
N VAL A 336 -30.76 1.17 -22.56
CA VAL A 336 -31.93 0.25 -22.54
C VAL A 336 -31.51 -1.18 -22.19
N GLU A 337 -32.44 -1.96 -21.64
CA GLU A 337 -32.18 -3.38 -21.30
C GLU A 337 -32.02 -4.24 -22.57
N ASN A 338 -31.28 -5.36 -22.44
CA ASN A 338 -31.02 -6.37 -23.50
C ASN A 338 -30.15 -5.91 -24.68
N VAL A 339 -29.15 -5.09 -24.42
CA VAL A 339 -28.16 -4.65 -25.43
C VAL A 339 -26.77 -5.26 -25.13
N GLU A 340 -26.74 -6.44 -24.52
CA GLU A 340 -25.49 -7.09 -24.09
C GLU A 340 -24.57 -7.50 -25.27
N ASP A 341 -25.11 -7.64 -26.48
CA ASP A 341 -24.39 -8.02 -27.72
C ASP A 341 -24.09 -6.82 -28.65
N ALA A 342 -24.30 -5.58 -28.21
CA ALA A 342 -24.02 -4.44 -29.10
C ALA A 342 -22.51 -4.16 -29.15
N GLU A 343 -21.96 -4.07 -30.35
CA GLU A 343 -20.60 -3.60 -30.57
C GLU A 343 -20.36 -2.25 -29.88
N PRO A 344 -19.15 -2.01 -29.35
CA PRO A 344 -18.81 -0.71 -28.76
C PRO A 344 -18.96 0.40 -29.81
N VAL A 345 -19.93 1.29 -29.60
CA VAL A 345 -20.16 2.47 -30.43
C VAL A 345 -19.88 3.70 -29.60
N ASP A 346 -19.35 4.74 -30.23
CA ASP A 346 -19.12 6.03 -29.56
C ASP A 346 -20.42 6.57 -28.97
N ASP A 347 -20.34 7.19 -27.80
CA ASP A 347 -21.51 7.67 -27.04
C ASP A 347 -22.40 8.64 -27.82
N GLU A 348 -21.83 9.44 -28.76
CA GLU A 348 -22.56 10.39 -29.57
C GLU A 348 -23.50 9.74 -30.62
N GLU A 349 -23.15 8.53 -31.06
CA GLU A 349 -23.90 7.80 -32.09
C GLU A 349 -24.64 6.56 -31.57
N ASN A 350 -24.59 6.31 -30.25
CA ASN A 350 -25.16 5.12 -29.64
C ASN A 350 -26.70 5.24 -29.45
N PRO A 351 -27.51 4.52 -30.24
CA PRO A 351 -28.96 4.64 -30.20
C PRO A 351 -29.58 4.00 -28.94
N TYR A 352 -28.81 3.26 -28.18
CA TYR A 352 -29.28 2.54 -26.99
C TYR A 352 -29.19 3.38 -25.70
N ILE A 353 -28.61 4.58 -25.77
CA ILE A 353 -28.52 5.47 -24.62
C ILE A 353 -29.90 6.10 -24.35
N THR A 354 -30.42 5.98 -23.11
CA THR A 354 -31.68 6.63 -22.70
C THR A 354 -31.50 8.14 -22.56
N ARG A 355 -32.59 8.89 -22.52
CA ARG A 355 -32.54 10.37 -22.38
C ARG A 355 -31.86 10.77 -21.06
N VAL A 356 -32.23 10.10 -19.97
CA VAL A 356 -31.61 10.29 -18.66
C VAL A 356 -30.16 9.78 -18.69
N GLY A 357 -29.94 8.65 -19.35
CA GLY A 357 -28.61 8.04 -19.51
C GLY A 357 -27.61 8.97 -20.19
N GLY A 358 -28.01 9.71 -21.22
CA GLY A 358 -27.14 10.71 -21.88
C GLY A 358 -26.64 11.78 -20.91
N VAL A 359 -27.53 12.29 -20.03
CA VAL A 359 -27.15 13.27 -19.01
C VAL A 359 -26.19 12.63 -17.97
N LEU A 360 -26.49 11.41 -17.53
CA LEU A 360 -25.67 10.72 -16.52
C LEU A 360 -24.26 10.46 -17.02
N ARG A 361 -24.10 10.02 -18.28
CA ARG A 361 -22.78 9.74 -18.89
C ARG A 361 -21.97 11.03 -19.08
N THR A 362 -22.58 12.09 -19.61
CA THR A 362 -21.90 13.38 -19.81
C THR A 362 -21.44 14.01 -18.50
N THR A 363 -22.16 13.77 -17.42
CA THR A 363 -21.84 14.32 -16.08
C THR A 363 -21.09 13.37 -15.18
N HIS A 364 -20.81 12.13 -15.62
CA HIS A 364 -20.22 11.04 -14.84
C HIS A 364 -21.01 10.70 -13.55
N LEU A 365 -22.27 11.09 -13.45
CA LEU A 365 -23.12 10.78 -12.31
C LEU A 365 -23.52 9.30 -12.27
N ASP A 366 -23.44 8.60 -13.39
CA ASP A 366 -23.64 7.15 -13.48
C ASP A 366 -22.63 6.36 -12.62
N GLU A 367 -21.48 6.91 -12.30
CA GLU A 367 -20.42 6.24 -11.53
C GLU A 367 -20.53 6.43 -10.01
N ILE A 368 -21.45 7.29 -9.52
CA ILE A 368 -21.61 7.52 -8.05
C ILE A 368 -21.82 6.22 -7.25
N PRO A 369 -22.57 5.20 -7.73
CA PRO A 369 -22.71 3.93 -6.99
C PRO A 369 -21.39 3.19 -6.73
N GLN A 370 -20.30 3.48 -7.48
CA GLN A 370 -18.99 2.87 -7.24
C GLN A 370 -18.37 3.29 -5.89
N LEU A 371 -18.83 4.40 -5.28
CA LEU A 371 -18.44 4.78 -3.92
C LEU A 371 -18.76 3.66 -2.90
N TRP A 372 -19.76 2.83 -3.17
CA TRP A 372 -20.06 1.65 -2.37
C TRP A 372 -18.96 0.58 -2.50
N SER A 373 -18.41 0.36 -3.69
CA SER A 373 -17.29 -0.56 -3.91
C SER A 373 -16.01 -0.09 -3.18
N ILE A 374 -15.82 1.22 -3.05
CA ILE A 374 -14.74 1.78 -2.23
C ILE A 374 -14.96 1.46 -0.74
N LEU A 375 -16.17 1.61 -0.23
CA LEU A 375 -16.49 1.28 1.17
C LEU A 375 -16.33 -0.21 1.47
N LYS A 376 -16.73 -1.08 0.55
CA LYS A 376 -16.48 -2.52 0.66
C LYS A 376 -14.98 -2.86 0.67
N GLY A 377 -14.17 -2.09 -0.04
CA GLY A 377 -12.75 -2.31 -0.20
C GLY A 377 -12.35 -3.03 -1.49
N ASP A 378 -13.29 -3.22 -2.41
CA ASP A 378 -13.02 -3.77 -3.74
C ASP A 378 -12.24 -2.76 -4.60
N MET A 379 -12.48 -1.46 -4.35
CA MET A 379 -11.83 -0.33 -5.02
C MET A 379 -11.21 0.64 -4.01
N SER A 380 -10.36 1.52 -4.53
CA SER A 380 -9.84 2.71 -3.85
C SER A 380 -10.40 3.99 -4.51
N VAL A 381 -10.26 5.13 -3.85
CA VAL A 381 -10.53 6.44 -4.47
C VAL A 381 -9.57 6.68 -5.63
N VAL A 382 -8.28 6.38 -5.43
CA VAL A 382 -7.23 6.59 -6.43
C VAL A 382 -6.54 5.27 -6.76
N GLY A 383 -6.42 4.97 -8.04
CA GLY A 383 -5.76 3.79 -8.59
C GLY A 383 -5.94 3.70 -10.11
N PRO A 384 -5.34 2.71 -10.77
CA PRO A 384 -5.63 2.39 -12.15
C PRO A 384 -7.14 2.14 -12.36
N ARG A 385 -7.71 2.64 -13.45
CA ARG A 385 -9.13 2.41 -13.72
C ARG A 385 -9.40 0.92 -13.95
N ALA A 386 -10.40 0.37 -13.23
CA ALA A 386 -10.83 -1.02 -13.42
C ALA A 386 -11.30 -1.25 -14.86
N VAL A 387 -10.77 -2.28 -15.49
CA VAL A 387 -11.10 -2.67 -16.87
C VAL A 387 -12.11 -3.80 -16.86
N TRP A 388 -12.93 -3.92 -17.88
CA TRP A 388 -13.85 -5.03 -18.05
C TRP A 388 -13.06 -6.30 -18.32
N VAL A 389 -13.52 -7.44 -17.81
CA VAL A 389 -12.78 -8.71 -17.88
C VAL A 389 -12.50 -9.14 -19.32
N ASP A 390 -13.47 -8.98 -20.22
CA ASP A 390 -13.27 -9.35 -21.63
C ASP A 390 -12.30 -8.38 -22.36
N GLU A 391 -12.38 -7.08 -22.06
CA GLU A 391 -11.45 -6.07 -22.57
C GLU A 391 -10.01 -6.27 -22.04
N GLU A 392 -9.86 -6.84 -20.84
CA GLU A 392 -8.55 -7.11 -20.23
C GLU A 392 -7.70 -8.04 -21.10
N PHE A 393 -8.29 -9.10 -21.66
CA PHE A 393 -7.59 -10.04 -22.54
C PHE A 393 -7.10 -9.37 -23.83
N GLU A 394 -7.88 -8.45 -24.39
CA GLU A 394 -7.49 -7.71 -25.60
C GLU A 394 -6.34 -6.76 -25.30
N LEU A 395 -6.39 -6.06 -24.16
CA LEU A 395 -5.38 -5.11 -23.75
C LEU A 395 -4.06 -5.79 -23.35
N GLU A 396 -4.12 -6.97 -22.73
CA GLU A 396 -2.94 -7.81 -22.48
C GLU A 396 -2.25 -8.24 -23.77
N ALA A 397 -3.00 -8.51 -24.83
CA ALA A 397 -2.43 -8.88 -26.12
C ALA A 397 -1.72 -7.71 -26.84
N ILE A 398 -2.06 -6.46 -26.48
CA ILE A 398 -1.48 -5.25 -27.07
C ILE A 398 -0.28 -4.74 -26.24
N ALA A 399 -0.34 -4.86 -24.92
CA ALA A 399 0.65 -4.32 -24.01
C ALA A 399 1.22 -5.40 -23.09
N ASP A 400 2.44 -5.85 -23.35
CA ASP A 400 3.11 -6.95 -22.65
C ASP A 400 3.17 -6.78 -21.12
N ASP A 401 3.24 -5.54 -20.65
CA ASP A 401 3.35 -5.19 -19.25
C ASP A 401 2.00 -4.91 -18.56
N TRP A 402 0.87 -5.21 -19.22
CA TRP A 402 -0.47 -4.81 -18.76
C TRP A 402 -0.80 -5.30 -17.35
N ARG A 403 -0.39 -6.50 -16.97
CA ARG A 403 -0.62 -7.12 -15.66
C ARG A 403 0.05 -6.38 -14.51
N LYS A 404 1.04 -5.53 -14.77
CA LYS A 404 1.67 -4.68 -13.73
C LYS A 404 0.66 -3.75 -13.04
N ARG A 405 -0.49 -3.51 -13.65
CA ARG A 405 -1.59 -2.74 -13.06
C ARG A 405 -2.26 -3.44 -11.88
N TRP A 406 -2.16 -4.77 -11.79
CA TRP A 406 -2.77 -5.57 -10.73
C TRP A 406 -2.07 -5.47 -9.38
N PHE A 407 -0.93 -4.82 -9.30
CA PHE A 407 -0.21 -4.62 -8.04
C PHE A 407 -0.95 -3.72 -7.05
N VAL A 408 -1.92 -2.94 -7.49
CA VAL A 408 -2.68 -2.01 -6.66
C VAL A 408 -4.17 -2.14 -6.92
N LYS A 409 -4.98 -1.72 -5.94
CA LYS A 409 -6.44 -1.70 -6.11
C LYS A 409 -6.84 -0.76 -7.22
N PRO A 410 -7.84 -1.14 -8.03
CA PRO A 410 -8.40 -0.23 -9.02
C PRO A 410 -9.02 0.99 -8.34
N GLY A 411 -8.94 2.14 -9.02
CA GLY A 411 -9.42 3.42 -8.53
C GLY A 411 -10.68 3.93 -9.23
N LEU A 412 -11.44 4.77 -8.51
CA LEU A 412 -12.51 5.58 -9.08
C LEU A 412 -11.91 6.65 -10.01
N THR A 413 -10.78 7.24 -9.61
CA THR A 413 -9.95 8.12 -10.42
C THR A 413 -8.50 7.62 -10.43
N GLY A 414 -7.70 8.07 -11.39
CA GLY A 414 -6.32 7.67 -11.52
C GLY A 414 -5.49 8.64 -12.35
N LEU A 415 -4.18 8.40 -12.38
CA LEU A 415 -3.25 9.29 -13.07
C LEU A 415 -3.51 9.37 -14.58
N ALA A 416 -3.86 8.26 -15.24
CA ALA A 416 -4.25 8.24 -16.64
C ALA A 416 -5.51 9.09 -16.90
N GLN A 417 -6.52 8.96 -16.06
CA GLN A 417 -7.81 9.69 -16.20
C GLN A 417 -7.65 11.21 -16.07
N ILE A 418 -6.82 11.70 -15.15
CA ILE A 418 -6.57 13.15 -15.00
C ILE A 418 -5.72 13.73 -16.14
N ASN A 419 -5.06 12.87 -16.93
CA ASN A 419 -4.28 13.24 -18.12
C ASN A 419 -4.99 12.93 -19.44
N ASP A 420 -6.32 12.69 -19.42
CA ASP A 420 -7.19 12.45 -20.59
C ASP A 420 -6.76 11.23 -21.44
N VAL A 421 -6.13 10.24 -20.83
CA VAL A 421 -5.75 9.00 -21.51
C VAL A 421 -6.80 7.93 -21.27
N SER A 422 -7.33 7.37 -22.35
CA SER A 422 -8.37 6.34 -22.34
C SER A 422 -7.87 4.97 -22.82
N SER A 423 -8.75 3.97 -22.89
CA SER A 423 -8.44 2.64 -23.41
C SER A 423 -8.13 2.62 -24.92
N THR A 424 -8.34 3.73 -25.64
CA THR A 424 -7.94 3.84 -27.06
C THR A 424 -6.43 3.95 -27.27
N ASP A 425 -5.67 4.29 -26.20
CA ASP A 425 -4.21 4.26 -26.18
C ASP A 425 -3.73 3.42 -24.96
N PRO A 426 -3.72 2.07 -25.09
CA PRO A 426 -3.37 1.18 -24.00
C PRO A 426 -1.94 1.38 -23.46
N GLU A 427 -1.00 1.68 -24.33
CA GLU A 427 0.41 1.87 -23.95
C GLU A 427 0.59 3.17 -23.14
N ALA A 428 -0.03 4.26 -23.54
CA ALA A 428 0.01 5.50 -22.78
C ALA A 428 -0.69 5.34 -21.43
N LYS A 429 -1.85 4.66 -21.40
CA LYS A 429 -2.59 4.34 -20.20
C LYS A 429 -1.74 3.54 -19.23
N LEU A 430 -1.10 2.48 -19.71
CA LEU A 430 -0.21 1.64 -18.91
C LEU A 430 0.96 2.43 -18.33
N ARG A 431 1.60 3.34 -19.10
CA ARG A 431 2.69 4.17 -18.60
C ARG A 431 2.28 5.03 -17.40
N TYR A 432 1.10 5.67 -17.46
CA TYR A 432 0.58 6.46 -16.35
C TYR A 432 0.19 5.59 -15.16
N ASP A 433 -0.38 4.42 -15.39
CA ASP A 433 -0.76 3.50 -14.32
C ASP A 433 0.50 2.96 -13.60
N ILE A 434 1.56 2.60 -14.33
CA ILE A 434 2.86 2.19 -13.76
C ILE A 434 3.52 3.37 -13.01
N GLU A 435 3.46 4.59 -13.58
CA GLU A 435 3.97 5.78 -12.88
C GLU A 435 3.24 6.01 -11.56
N TYR A 436 1.91 5.84 -11.55
CA TYR A 436 1.13 5.91 -10.32
C TYR A 436 1.58 4.87 -9.30
N ILE A 437 1.70 3.60 -9.70
CA ILE A 437 2.11 2.49 -8.83
C ILE A 437 3.47 2.79 -8.18
N ARG A 438 4.44 3.26 -8.95
CA ARG A 438 5.78 3.61 -8.47
C ARG A 438 5.81 4.79 -7.51
N ARG A 439 4.93 5.77 -7.70
CA ARG A 439 4.88 7.02 -6.92
C ARG A 439 3.76 7.03 -5.88
N GLN A 440 3.05 5.93 -5.74
CA GLN A 440 1.89 5.82 -4.86
C GLN A 440 2.24 6.30 -3.44
N SER A 441 1.49 7.29 -2.96
CA SER A 441 1.60 7.86 -1.62
C SER A 441 0.32 8.62 -1.28
N PHE A 442 0.02 8.81 0.01
CA PHE A 442 -1.13 9.58 0.46
C PHE A 442 -1.18 10.99 -0.17
N TRP A 443 -0.03 11.68 -0.26
CA TRP A 443 0.05 13.01 -0.84
C TRP A 443 -0.17 13.00 -2.35
N PHE A 444 0.30 11.98 -3.03
CA PHE A 444 0.08 11.84 -4.47
C PHE A 444 -1.39 11.54 -4.78
N ASP A 445 -2.04 10.69 -3.99
CA ASP A 445 -3.48 10.44 -4.07
C ASP A 445 -4.28 11.73 -3.88
N LEU A 446 -3.94 12.54 -2.87
CA LEU A 446 -4.60 13.81 -2.62
C LEU A 446 -4.44 14.80 -3.80
N GLN A 447 -3.26 14.83 -4.43
CA GLN A 447 -3.03 15.64 -5.63
C GLN A 447 -3.92 15.18 -6.80
N ILE A 448 -4.02 13.86 -7.03
CA ILE A 448 -4.86 13.31 -8.10
C ILE A 448 -6.34 13.66 -7.85
N VAL A 449 -6.84 13.44 -6.63
CA VAL A 449 -8.22 13.78 -6.25
C VAL A 449 -8.49 15.27 -6.46
N THR A 450 -7.58 16.13 -6.00
CA THR A 450 -7.75 17.58 -6.15
C THR A 450 -7.83 18.00 -7.62
N ARG A 451 -6.97 17.43 -8.48
CA ARG A 451 -6.99 17.69 -9.92
C ARG A 451 -8.27 17.17 -10.57
N GLN A 452 -8.74 15.97 -10.18
CA GLN A 452 -9.97 15.42 -10.70
C GLN A 452 -11.20 16.27 -10.32
N LEU A 453 -11.30 16.68 -9.06
CA LEU A 453 -12.38 17.56 -8.60
C LEU A 453 -12.37 18.90 -9.35
N TRP A 454 -11.21 19.48 -9.56
CA TRP A 454 -11.06 20.70 -10.34
C TRP A 454 -11.50 20.52 -11.80
N LYS A 455 -11.15 19.40 -12.43
CA LYS A 455 -11.54 19.06 -13.79
C LYS A 455 -13.06 18.95 -13.89
N VAL A 456 -13.69 18.15 -13.04
CA VAL A 456 -15.16 18.00 -13.01
C VAL A 456 -15.86 19.35 -12.79
N PHE A 457 -15.35 20.17 -11.87
CA PHE A 457 -15.90 21.51 -11.65
C PHE A 457 -15.79 22.40 -12.89
N SER A 458 -14.64 22.40 -13.57
CA SER A 458 -14.41 23.15 -14.79
C SER A 458 -15.34 22.73 -15.93
N ASP A 459 -15.54 21.41 -16.09
CA ASP A 459 -16.41 20.84 -17.14
C ASP A 459 -17.89 21.21 -16.92
N VAL A 460 -18.35 21.12 -15.66
CA VAL A 460 -19.69 21.55 -15.29
C VAL A 460 -19.90 23.05 -15.57
N MET A 461 -18.93 23.90 -15.17
CA MET A 461 -19.00 25.33 -15.41
C MET A 461 -18.98 25.69 -16.90
N SER A 462 -18.20 24.97 -17.72
CA SER A 462 -18.17 25.17 -19.17
C SER A 462 -19.52 24.81 -19.83
N THR A 463 -20.10 23.69 -19.39
CA THR A 463 -21.41 23.22 -19.89
C THR A 463 -22.56 24.21 -19.54
N VAL A 464 -22.52 24.77 -18.33
CA VAL A 464 -23.50 25.79 -17.89
C VAL A 464 -23.34 27.11 -18.66
N ARG A 465 -22.08 27.47 -19.01
CA ARG A 465 -21.79 28.71 -19.74
C ARG A 465 -22.15 28.65 -21.22
N ASN A 466 -22.13 27.46 -21.81
CA ASN A 466 -22.41 27.24 -23.26
C ASN A 466 -23.87 26.92 -23.55
N ARG A 467 -24.75 26.90 -22.53
CA ARG A 467 -26.23 26.87 -22.62
C ARG A 467 -26.82 28.25 -22.36
#